data_d64f90477d23208c0f745f781bb0691f
#
_entry.id   d64f90477d23208c0f745f781bb0691f
#
_cell.length_a   1.000
_cell.length_b   1.000
_cell.length_c   1.000
_cell.angle_alpha   90.00
_cell.angle_beta   90.00
_cell.angle_gamma   90.00
#
_symmetry.space_group_name_H-M   'P 1'
#
loop_
_entity.id
_entity.type
_entity.pdbx_description
1 polymer ?
#
loop_
_entity_poly.entity_id
_entity_poly.type
_entity_poly.pdbx_seq_one_letter_code
_entity_poly.pdbx_strand_id
1 'polypeptide(L)'
;MFNKLKQLKDLRSQAKTMQGALSEEKVELEKNGIKIIMNGNMEVLNLTINTNSSKEEIAKNCKDIFNDGIKKTQRLMAKKMQEMGGFPGLN
;
A
#
# COMPACT_ATOMS: atom_id res chain seq x y z
N MET A 1 31.11 16.04 -4.62
CA MET A 1 30.64 16.24 -5.99
C MET A 1 30.37 14.95 -6.72
N PHE A 2 31.25 14.03 -6.64
CA PHE A 2 31.07 12.71 -7.26
C PHE A 2 29.93 11.92 -6.67
N ASN A 3 29.53 12.30 -5.48
CA ASN A 3 28.58 11.51 -4.70
C ASN A 3 27.12 11.71 -5.11
N LYS A 4 26.80 12.75 -5.91
CA LYS A 4 25.41 13.01 -6.29
C LYS A 4 24.81 11.89 -7.15
N LEU A 5 25.55 11.47 -8.18
CA LEU A 5 25.10 10.38 -9.03
C LEU A 5 25.03 9.05 -8.27
N LYS A 6 26.00 8.81 -7.43
CA LYS A 6 26.03 7.62 -6.60
C LYS A 6 24.88 7.62 -5.60
N GLN A 7 24.61 8.76 -4.97
CA GLN A 7 23.49 8.90 -4.05
C GLN A 7 22.15 8.67 -4.75
N LEU A 8 22.00 9.17 -5.97
CA LEU A 8 20.79 8.95 -6.75
C LEU A 8 20.60 7.45 -7.07
N LYS A 9 21.67 6.76 -7.44
CA LYS A 9 21.62 5.32 -7.69
C LYS A 9 21.27 4.56 -6.43
N ASP A 10 21.86 4.93 -5.30
CA ASP A 10 21.58 4.29 -4.02
C ASP A 10 20.13 4.51 -3.60
N LEU A 11 19.60 5.71 -3.79
CA LEU A 11 18.20 6.02 -3.51
C LEU A 11 17.25 5.21 -4.38
N ARG A 12 17.56 5.11 -5.66
CA ARG A 12 16.75 4.30 -6.59
C ARG A 12 16.77 2.83 -6.21
N SER A 13 17.94 2.33 -5.86
CA SER A 13 18.09 0.94 -5.44
C SER A 13 17.30 0.65 -4.18
N GLN A 14 17.34 1.57 -3.21
CA GLN A 14 16.58 1.42 -1.98
C GLN A 14 15.08 1.52 -2.24
N ALA A 15 14.67 2.44 -3.12
CA ALA A 15 13.26 2.57 -3.49
C ALA A 15 12.76 1.28 -4.15
N LYS A 16 13.53 0.68 -5.04
CA LYS A 16 13.19 -0.59 -5.66
C LYS A 16 13.09 -1.72 -4.65
N THR A 17 14.04 -1.78 -3.73
CA THR A 17 14.03 -2.78 -2.67
C THR A 17 12.78 -2.65 -1.80
N MET A 18 12.43 -1.41 -1.45
CA MET A 18 11.23 -1.15 -0.68
C MET A 18 9.98 -1.52 -1.44
N GLN A 19 9.88 -1.15 -2.72
CA GLN A 19 8.75 -1.53 -3.55
C GLN A 19 8.60 -3.04 -3.64
N GLY A 20 9.71 -3.76 -3.78
CA GLY A 20 9.70 -5.21 -3.81
C GLY A 20 9.20 -5.80 -2.49
N ALA A 21 9.67 -5.27 -1.37
CA ALA A 21 9.21 -5.71 -0.06
C ALA A 21 7.74 -5.39 0.15
N LEU A 22 7.29 -4.21 -0.25
CA LEU A 22 5.89 -3.80 -0.11
C LEU A 22 4.96 -4.58 -1.03
N SER A 23 5.44 -4.99 -2.20
CA SER A 23 4.60 -5.76 -3.13
C SER A 23 4.23 -7.13 -2.56
N GLU A 24 5.03 -7.66 -1.64
CA GLU A 24 4.76 -8.94 -0.99
C GLU A 24 3.85 -8.82 0.22
N GLU A 25 3.67 -7.61 0.74
CA GLU A 25 2.77 -7.35 1.85
C GLU A 25 1.34 -7.31 1.34
N LYS A 26 0.42 -7.86 2.13
CA LYS A 26 -1.00 -7.88 1.75
C LYS A 26 -1.84 -7.32 2.88
N VAL A 27 -2.77 -6.47 2.50
CA VAL A 27 -3.78 -5.91 3.38
C VAL A 27 -5.13 -6.42 2.89
N GLU A 28 -5.86 -7.07 3.76
CA GLU A 28 -7.15 -7.67 3.43
C GLU A 28 -8.23 -7.04 4.31
N LEU A 29 -9.28 -6.55 3.66
CA LEU A 29 -10.40 -5.91 4.35
C LEU A 29 -11.70 -6.43 3.79
N GLU A 30 -12.68 -6.58 4.68
CA GLU A 30 -14.02 -7.01 4.30
C GLU A 30 -15.04 -6.17 5.03
N LYS A 31 -16.09 -5.76 4.30
CA LYS A 31 -17.19 -4.98 4.86
C LYS A 31 -18.44 -5.25 4.06
N ASN A 32 -19.50 -5.70 4.74
CA ASN A 32 -20.84 -5.88 4.16
C ASN A 32 -20.83 -6.67 2.85
N GLY A 33 -20.05 -7.76 2.81
CA GLY A 33 -19.98 -8.63 1.64
C GLY A 33 -19.03 -8.16 0.55
N ILE A 34 -18.30 -7.08 0.79
CA ILE A 34 -17.28 -6.55 -0.13
C ILE A 34 -15.92 -6.82 0.49
N LYS A 35 -15.03 -7.40 -0.29
CA LYS A 35 -13.68 -7.73 0.16
C LYS A 35 -12.66 -7.18 -0.82
N ILE A 36 -11.62 -6.54 -0.29
CA ILE A 36 -10.47 -6.14 -1.10
C ILE A 36 -9.20 -6.77 -0.55
N ILE A 37 -8.29 -7.03 -1.46
CA ILE A 37 -6.91 -7.39 -1.12
C ILE A 37 -6.03 -6.34 -1.81
N MET A 38 -5.19 -5.69 -1.04
CA MET A 38 -4.32 -4.62 -1.49
C MET A 38 -2.88 -4.98 -1.09
N ASN A 39 -1.90 -4.62 -1.90
CA ASN A 39 -0.52 -4.81 -1.50
C ASN A 39 0.03 -3.56 -0.82
N GLY A 40 1.26 -3.63 -0.33
CA GLY A 40 1.89 -2.51 0.36
C GLY A 40 2.17 -1.30 -0.52
N ASN A 41 2.08 -1.43 -1.82
CA ASN A 41 2.22 -0.32 -2.78
C ASN A 41 0.88 0.33 -3.13
N MET A 42 -0.16 0.02 -2.36
CA MET A 42 -1.52 0.54 -2.57
C MET A 42 -2.15 0.09 -3.90
N GLU A 43 -1.74 -1.07 -4.39
CA GLU A 43 -2.37 -1.66 -5.55
C GLU A 43 -3.48 -2.60 -5.09
N VAL A 44 -4.65 -2.49 -5.70
CA VAL A 44 -5.76 -3.43 -5.44
C VAL A 44 -5.51 -4.68 -6.25
N LEU A 45 -5.26 -5.78 -5.56
CA LEU A 45 -4.96 -7.07 -6.20
C LEU A 45 -6.23 -7.86 -6.50
N ASN A 46 -7.25 -7.69 -5.67
CA ASN A 46 -8.52 -8.38 -5.86
C ASN A 46 -9.64 -7.59 -5.21
N LEU A 47 -10.80 -7.64 -5.85
CA LEU A 47 -12.03 -7.07 -5.33
C LEU A 47 -13.13 -8.08 -5.53
N THR A 48 -13.80 -8.45 -4.45
CA THR A 48 -14.92 -9.40 -4.48
C THR A 48 -16.15 -8.71 -3.93
N ILE A 49 -17.26 -8.81 -4.66
CA ILE A 49 -18.54 -8.27 -4.23
C ILE A 49 -19.50 -9.44 -4.12
N ASN A 50 -19.90 -9.76 -2.90
CA ASN A 50 -20.80 -10.88 -2.61
C ASN A 50 -21.93 -10.38 -1.72
N THR A 51 -22.84 -9.60 -2.32
CA THR A 51 -23.94 -9.01 -1.60
C THR A 51 -25.08 -8.71 -2.59
N ASN A 52 -26.30 -8.71 -2.07
CA ASN A 52 -27.51 -8.34 -2.81
C ASN A 52 -27.93 -6.89 -2.51
N SER A 53 -27.09 -6.13 -1.88
CA SER A 53 -27.37 -4.73 -1.56
C SER A 53 -27.57 -3.89 -2.81
N SER A 54 -28.19 -2.72 -2.66
CA SER A 54 -28.39 -1.80 -3.76
C SER A 54 -27.05 -1.30 -4.32
N LYS A 55 -27.07 -0.81 -5.55
CA LYS A 55 -25.87 -0.24 -6.16
C LYS A 55 -25.31 0.90 -5.33
N GLU A 56 -26.20 1.72 -4.76
CA GLU A 56 -25.82 2.86 -3.94
C GLU A 56 -25.08 2.40 -2.66
N GLU A 57 -25.59 1.36 -2.03
CA GLU A 57 -24.94 0.79 -0.84
C GLU A 57 -23.62 0.14 -1.19
N ILE A 58 -23.56 -0.58 -2.29
CA ILE A 58 -22.30 -1.20 -2.76
C ILE A 58 -21.27 -0.10 -3.03
N ALA A 59 -21.65 0.96 -3.72
CA ALA A 59 -20.75 2.06 -4.00
C ALA A 59 -20.24 2.73 -2.73
N LYS A 60 -21.11 2.95 -1.76
CA LYS A 60 -20.72 3.53 -0.47
C LYS A 60 -19.76 2.63 0.28
N ASN A 61 -20.05 1.34 0.33
CA ASN A 61 -19.20 0.39 1.03
C ASN A 61 -17.85 0.23 0.33
N CYS A 62 -17.81 0.27 -1.00
CA CYS A 62 -16.56 0.25 -1.75
C CYS A 62 -15.72 1.47 -1.43
N LYS A 63 -16.33 2.65 -1.42
CA LYS A 63 -15.62 3.89 -1.06
C LYS A 63 -15.02 3.77 0.32
N ASP A 64 -15.79 3.32 1.29
CA ASP A 64 -15.32 3.19 2.68
C ASP A 64 -14.20 2.18 2.81
N ILE A 65 -14.34 1.02 2.19
CA ILE A 65 -13.34 -0.05 2.30
C ILE A 65 -12.04 0.32 1.58
N PHE A 66 -12.12 1.02 0.45
CA PHE A 66 -10.94 1.50 -0.25
C PHE A 66 -10.20 2.55 0.59
N ASN A 67 -10.92 3.48 1.18
CA ASN A 67 -10.31 4.51 2.04
C ASN A 67 -9.67 3.88 3.27
N ASP A 68 -10.31 2.91 3.88
CA ASP A 68 -9.74 2.18 5.01
C ASP A 68 -8.50 1.40 4.58
N GLY A 69 -8.53 0.78 3.41
CA GLY A 69 -7.40 0.06 2.85
C GLY A 69 -6.20 0.97 2.60
N ILE A 70 -6.45 2.14 2.05
CA ILE A 70 -5.40 3.14 1.82
C ILE A 70 -4.74 3.52 3.14
N LYS A 71 -5.53 3.85 4.16
CA LYS A 71 -5.00 4.21 5.48
C LYS A 71 -4.16 3.10 6.09
N LYS A 72 -4.67 1.88 6.02
CA LYS A 72 -3.99 0.72 6.59
C LYS A 72 -2.67 0.46 5.85
N THR A 73 -2.69 0.59 4.53
CA THR A 73 -1.50 0.40 3.72
C THR A 73 -0.47 1.51 3.96
N GLN A 74 -0.91 2.75 4.15
CA GLN A 74 0.00 3.85 4.50
C GLN A 74 0.72 3.59 5.82
N ARG A 75 0.01 3.05 6.81
CA ARG A 75 0.63 2.67 8.09
C ARG A 75 1.64 1.54 7.90
N LEU A 76 1.30 0.58 7.05
CA LEU A 76 2.21 -0.52 6.73
C LEU A 76 3.47 -0.01 6.05
N MET A 77 3.33 0.91 5.09
CA MET A 77 4.46 1.54 4.42
C MET A 77 5.38 2.25 5.41
N ALA A 78 4.79 3.02 6.32
CA ALA A 78 5.55 3.75 7.33
C ALA A 78 6.31 2.77 8.24
N LYS A 79 5.66 1.68 8.64
CA LYS A 79 6.28 0.66 9.46
C LYS A 79 7.46 -0.01 8.73
N LYS A 80 7.26 -0.35 7.46
CA LYS A 80 8.32 -0.95 6.64
C LYS A 80 9.49 0.00 6.48
N MET A 81 9.21 1.28 6.27
CA MET A 81 10.25 2.29 6.16
C MET A 81 11.10 2.36 7.43
N GLN A 82 10.45 2.31 8.59
CA GLN A 82 11.16 2.27 9.87
C GLN A 82 11.99 1.00 10.03
N GLU A 83 11.44 -0.15 9.67
CA GLU A 83 12.15 -1.43 9.76
C GLU A 83 13.38 -1.46 8.86
N MET A 84 13.34 -0.78 7.73
CA MET A 84 14.47 -0.69 6.80
C MET A 84 15.43 0.43 7.13
N GLY A 85 15.26 1.11 8.28
CA GLY A 85 16.15 2.18 8.73
C GLY A 85 15.87 3.53 8.07
N GLY A 86 14.78 3.66 7.34
CA GLY A 86 14.43 4.87 6.62
C GLY A 86 15.28 5.06 5.37
N PHE A 87 15.12 6.20 4.73
CA PHE A 87 15.93 6.57 3.55
C PHE A 87 17.11 7.42 3.97
N PRO A 88 18.28 7.26 3.32
CA PRO A 88 19.41 8.16 3.58
C PRO A 88 19.01 9.61 3.33
N GLY A 89 19.36 10.48 4.24
CA GLY A 89 19.06 11.91 4.16
C GLY A 89 17.73 12.29 4.76
N LEU A 90 16.92 11.36 5.22
CA LEU A 90 15.68 11.65 5.91
C LEU A 90 15.83 11.61 7.44
N ASN A 91 16.98 11.22 7.90
CA ASN A 91 17.28 11.14 9.33
C ASN A 91 18.06 12.34 9.77
#